data_a39ac701e90db07dd307e10ca2b7c9a1
#
_entry.id   a39ac701e90db07dd307e10ca2b7c9a1
#
_cell.length_a   1.000
_cell.length_b   1.000
_cell.length_c   1.000
_cell.angle_alpha   90.00
_cell.angle_beta   90.00
_cell.angle_gamma   90.00
#
_symmetry.space_group_name_H-M   'P 1'
#
loop_
_entity.id
_entity.type
_entity.pdbx_description
1 polymer ?
#
loop_
_entity_poly.entity_id
_entity_poly.type
_entity_poly.pdbx_seq_one_letter_code
_entity_poly.pdbx_strand_id
1 'polypeptide(L)'
;VYGRGTADDNGPALAAFYAMRAVRELGVELSKNCKLILGADEECGSSDIRHYFAGHPVPPKTLSPDADYPVINIEKGGLHADASAEWAEEDVLPRIGWIDAGIKFNVVPAKAKALVLGLAAKDVKPYLANAEKKTRATFDVVDEAEGAVIYAQGVNAHASTPYEGVNALTALNTLLAALPLHGHGAELV
;
A
#
# COMPACT_ATOMS: atom_id res chain seq x y z
N VAL A 1 5.86 -11.95 22.07
CA VAL A 1 6.95 -12.00 21.07
C VAL A 1 6.66 -10.94 20.00
N TYR A 2 7.66 -10.15 19.66
CA TYR A 2 7.54 -9.12 18.62
C TYR A 2 8.49 -9.50 17.47
N GLY A 3 8.01 -9.40 16.21
CA GLY A 3 8.81 -9.66 15.03
C GLY A 3 7.96 -9.84 13.78
N ARG A 4 8.60 -9.80 12.62
CA ARG A 4 7.94 -10.06 11.32
C ARG A 4 7.32 -11.46 11.35
N GLY A 5 6.06 -11.59 10.90
CA GLY A 5 5.32 -12.84 10.81
C GLY A 5 4.72 -13.34 12.13
N THR A 6 4.92 -12.67 13.28
CA THR A 6 4.37 -13.15 14.56
C THR A 6 2.85 -13.09 14.62
N ALA A 7 2.24 -12.11 14.00
CA ALA A 7 0.80 -11.99 13.88
C ALA A 7 0.32 -12.36 12.47
N ASP A 8 1.09 -11.98 11.47
CA ASP A 8 0.78 -12.09 10.05
C ASP A 8 2.00 -12.75 9.34
N ASP A 9 1.97 -14.09 9.05
CA ASP A 9 0.95 -15.08 9.48
C ASP A 9 1.61 -16.34 10.12
N ASN A 10 2.89 -16.29 10.50
CA ASN A 10 3.59 -17.45 11.09
C ASN A 10 3.00 -17.88 12.44
N GLY A 11 2.53 -16.92 13.24
CA GLY A 11 1.89 -17.23 14.53
C GLY A 11 0.61 -18.04 14.37
N PRO A 12 -0.37 -17.57 13.59
CA PRO A 12 -1.57 -18.32 13.24
C PRO A 12 -1.30 -19.67 12.58
N ALA A 13 -0.32 -19.76 11.66
CA ALA A 13 0.09 -21.02 11.04
C ALA A 13 0.60 -22.05 12.07
N LEU A 14 1.42 -21.60 13.03
CA LEU A 14 1.89 -22.45 14.13
C LEU A 14 0.74 -22.85 15.05
N ALA A 15 -0.20 -21.96 15.36
CA ALA A 15 -1.38 -22.27 16.15
C ALA A 15 -2.21 -23.39 15.49
N ALA A 16 -2.44 -23.32 14.18
CA ALA A 16 -3.12 -24.37 13.41
C ALA A 16 -2.35 -25.70 13.47
N PHE A 17 -1.04 -25.68 13.29
CA PHE A 17 -0.18 -26.86 13.39
C PHE A 17 -0.27 -27.52 14.77
N TYR A 18 -0.15 -26.75 15.85
CA TYR A 18 -0.25 -27.29 17.20
C TYR A 18 -1.65 -27.77 17.56
N ALA A 19 -2.70 -27.13 17.05
CA ALA A 19 -4.07 -27.63 17.19
C ALA A 19 -4.24 -29.02 16.55
N MET A 20 -3.75 -29.21 15.34
CA MET A 20 -3.75 -30.54 14.67
C MET A 20 -2.94 -31.57 15.44
N ARG A 21 -1.79 -31.20 15.97
CA ARG A 21 -0.94 -32.04 16.79
C ARG A 21 -1.67 -32.48 18.07
N ALA A 22 -2.31 -31.54 18.78
CA ALA A 22 -3.07 -31.81 19.99
C ALA A 22 -4.21 -32.83 19.75
N VAL A 23 -4.99 -32.64 18.68
CA VAL A 23 -6.05 -33.58 18.27
C VAL A 23 -5.48 -35.00 18.09
N ARG A 24 -4.33 -35.13 17.42
CA ARG A 24 -3.67 -36.41 17.21
C ARG A 24 -3.15 -37.03 18.51
N GLU A 25 -2.50 -36.24 19.39
CA GLU A 25 -1.96 -36.70 20.66
C GLU A 25 -3.06 -37.15 21.64
N LEU A 26 -4.22 -36.52 21.57
CA LEU A 26 -5.41 -36.90 22.35
C LEU A 26 -6.13 -38.15 21.82
N GLY A 27 -5.68 -38.69 20.69
CA GLY A 27 -6.32 -39.86 20.06
C GLY A 27 -7.74 -39.63 19.56
N VAL A 28 -8.10 -38.38 19.22
CA VAL A 28 -9.42 -38.04 18.68
C VAL A 28 -9.55 -38.64 17.29
N GLU A 29 -10.52 -39.51 17.08
CA GLU A 29 -10.83 -40.05 15.76
C GLU A 29 -11.46 -38.99 14.87
N LEU A 30 -10.82 -38.75 13.73
CA LEU A 30 -11.33 -37.84 12.70
C LEU A 30 -12.07 -38.60 11.62
N SER A 31 -13.26 -38.16 11.30
CA SER A 31 -14.07 -38.75 10.19
C SER A 31 -13.55 -38.31 8.80
N LYS A 32 -12.60 -37.39 8.74
CA LYS A 32 -12.00 -36.85 7.51
C LYS A 32 -10.53 -36.52 7.72
N ASN A 33 -9.78 -36.53 6.63
CA ASN A 33 -8.39 -36.07 6.65
C ASN A 33 -8.31 -34.56 6.92
N CYS A 34 -7.31 -34.16 7.68
CA CYS A 34 -6.93 -32.77 7.88
C CYS A 34 -5.57 -32.52 7.22
N LYS A 35 -5.44 -31.44 6.51
CA LYS A 35 -4.21 -31.03 5.81
C LYS A 35 -3.90 -29.59 6.15
N LEU A 36 -2.66 -29.31 6.54
CA LEU A 36 -2.12 -27.97 6.63
C LEU A 36 -1.42 -27.65 5.30
N ILE A 37 -1.77 -26.53 4.69
CA ILE A 37 -1.13 -25.99 3.49
C ILE A 37 -0.52 -24.64 3.89
N LEU A 38 0.79 -24.50 3.67
CA LEU A 38 1.51 -23.26 3.91
C LEU A 38 1.92 -22.68 2.56
N GLY A 39 1.43 -21.49 2.26
CA GLY A 39 1.84 -20.70 1.11
C GLY A 39 2.94 -19.71 1.48
N ALA A 40 3.56 -19.11 0.48
CA ALA A 40 4.62 -18.12 0.64
C ALA A 40 4.43 -16.89 -0.26
N ASP A 41 3.26 -16.75 -0.89
CA ASP A 41 3.00 -15.73 -1.92
C ASP A 41 1.65 -15.02 -1.70
N GLU A 42 1.06 -15.07 -0.49
CA GLU A 42 -0.23 -14.45 -0.20
C GLU A 42 -0.21 -12.96 -0.52
N GLU A 43 0.79 -12.22 -0.02
CA GLU A 43 0.99 -10.78 -0.18
C GLU A 43 1.34 -10.33 -1.63
N CYS A 44 1.62 -11.28 -2.52
CA CYS A 44 2.00 -11.01 -3.90
C CYS A 44 1.04 -11.64 -4.92
N GLY A 45 -0.14 -12.08 -4.46
CA GLY A 45 -1.25 -12.56 -5.31
C GLY A 45 -1.43 -14.06 -5.33
N SER A 46 -0.88 -14.82 -4.38
CA SER A 46 -1.17 -16.25 -4.14
C SER A 46 -0.96 -17.16 -5.37
N SER A 47 0.11 -16.94 -6.13
CA SER A 47 0.41 -17.74 -7.32
C SER A 47 0.74 -19.19 -6.97
N ASP A 48 1.34 -19.44 -5.82
CA ASP A 48 1.70 -20.73 -5.26
C ASP A 48 0.45 -21.58 -4.93
N ILE A 49 -0.55 -20.98 -4.32
CA ILE A 49 -1.83 -21.66 -4.01
C ILE A 49 -2.59 -21.98 -5.29
N ARG A 50 -2.60 -21.08 -6.27
CA ARG A 50 -3.17 -21.37 -7.60
C ARG A 50 -2.46 -22.53 -8.28
N HIS A 51 -1.12 -22.55 -8.24
CA HIS A 51 -0.32 -23.64 -8.78
C HIS A 51 -0.64 -24.97 -8.08
N TYR A 52 -0.71 -24.95 -6.75
CA TYR A 52 -1.02 -26.15 -5.97
C TYR A 52 -2.40 -26.72 -6.36
N PHE A 53 -3.44 -25.91 -6.42
CA PHE A 53 -4.80 -26.35 -6.74
C PHE A 53 -5.03 -26.62 -8.23
N ALA A 54 -4.11 -26.27 -9.11
CA ALA A 54 -4.16 -26.76 -10.50
C ALA A 54 -3.95 -28.27 -10.61
N GLY A 55 -3.22 -28.87 -9.64
CA GLY A 55 -2.97 -30.32 -9.58
C GLY A 55 -3.67 -31.07 -8.44
N HIS A 56 -4.42 -30.38 -7.58
CA HIS A 56 -5.03 -30.95 -6.38
C HIS A 56 -6.47 -30.45 -6.24
N PRO A 57 -7.41 -31.32 -5.77
CA PRO A 57 -8.78 -30.88 -5.53
C PRO A 57 -8.84 -29.85 -4.39
N VAL A 58 -9.67 -28.83 -4.57
CA VAL A 58 -9.96 -27.86 -3.51
C VAL A 58 -10.75 -28.56 -2.40
N PRO A 59 -10.31 -28.48 -1.12
CA PRO A 59 -11.04 -29.09 -0.03
C PRO A 59 -12.44 -28.45 0.13
N PRO A 60 -13.47 -29.24 0.48
CA PRO A 60 -14.83 -28.70 0.65
C PRO A 60 -14.98 -27.83 1.91
N LYS A 61 -14.03 -27.89 2.82
CA LYS A 61 -13.95 -27.05 4.03
C LYS A 61 -12.52 -26.58 4.19
N THR A 62 -12.34 -25.27 4.22
CA THR A 62 -11.06 -24.61 4.37
C THR A 62 -11.20 -23.53 5.46
N LEU A 63 -10.21 -23.45 6.33
CA LEU A 63 -10.05 -22.38 7.31
C LEU A 63 -8.75 -21.66 7.00
N SER A 64 -8.80 -20.35 6.97
CA SER A 64 -7.62 -19.48 6.94
C SER A 64 -7.58 -18.70 8.26
N PRO A 65 -6.58 -18.89 9.11
CA PRO A 65 -6.51 -18.20 10.40
C PRO A 65 -5.84 -16.83 10.29
N ASP A 66 -5.62 -16.33 9.09
CA ASP A 66 -5.00 -15.05 8.77
C ASP A 66 -6.01 -13.91 8.94
N ALA A 67 -6.33 -13.57 10.18
CA ALA A 67 -7.28 -12.52 10.51
C ALA A 67 -7.21 -12.16 12.00
N ASP A 68 -7.91 -11.11 12.38
CA ASP A 68 -8.10 -10.76 13.80
C ASP A 68 -8.98 -11.80 14.51
N TYR A 69 -8.60 -12.14 15.75
CA TYR A 69 -9.33 -13.11 16.56
C TYR A 69 -10.40 -12.42 17.44
N PRO A 70 -11.47 -13.12 17.85
CA PRO A 70 -11.69 -14.57 17.69
C PRO A 70 -12.38 -15.00 16.40
N VAL A 71 -13.11 -14.12 15.74
CA VAL A 71 -13.88 -14.44 14.51
C VAL A 71 -14.03 -13.18 13.67
N ILE A 72 -13.65 -13.25 12.41
CA ILE A 72 -14.00 -12.27 11.38
C ILE A 72 -15.21 -12.80 10.62
N ASN A 73 -16.28 -12.04 10.57
CA ASN A 73 -17.52 -12.36 9.85
C ASN A 73 -17.84 -11.35 8.75
N ILE A 74 -17.03 -10.31 8.59
CA ILE A 74 -17.16 -9.29 7.55
C ILE A 74 -15.76 -8.93 7.09
N GLU A 75 -15.51 -9.00 5.79
CA GLU A 75 -14.27 -8.56 5.15
C GLU A 75 -14.54 -7.44 4.14
N LYS A 76 -13.54 -6.60 3.95
CA LYS A 76 -13.56 -5.57 2.92
C LYS A 76 -13.24 -6.19 1.56
N GLY A 77 -13.96 -5.77 0.52
CA GLY A 77 -13.57 -6.08 -0.85
C GLY A 77 -12.34 -5.30 -1.28
N GLY A 78 -11.63 -5.80 -2.29
CA GLY A 78 -10.51 -5.12 -2.93
C GLY A 78 -10.88 -4.70 -4.36
N LEU A 79 -10.45 -3.52 -4.76
CA LEU A 79 -10.46 -3.06 -6.15
C LEU A 79 -9.07 -2.53 -6.50
N HIS A 80 -8.43 -3.17 -7.47
CA HIS A 80 -7.22 -2.66 -8.07
C HIS A 80 -7.57 -2.14 -9.47
N ALA A 81 -7.17 -0.92 -9.75
CA ALA A 81 -7.39 -0.30 -11.05
C ALA A 81 -6.13 0.42 -11.50
N ASP A 82 -5.77 0.20 -12.76
CA ASP A 82 -4.73 0.96 -13.44
C ASP A 82 -5.41 1.95 -14.37
N ALA A 83 -4.96 3.20 -14.34
CA ALA A 83 -5.37 4.22 -15.27
C ALA A 83 -4.14 4.73 -16.02
N SER A 84 -4.27 4.83 -17.34
CA SER A 84 -3.23 5.39 -18.19
C SER A 84 -3.86 6.40 -19.17
N ALA A 85 -3.13 7.45 -19.46
CA ALA A 85 -3.49 8.42 -20.46
C ALA A 85 -2.23 8.89 -21.21
N GLU A 86 -2.39 9.19 -22.47
CA GLU A 86 -1.37 9.82 -23.29
C GLU A 86 -1.83 11.23 -23.68
N TRP A 87 -0.95 12.20 -23.58
CA TRP A 87 -1.19 13.58 -24.02
C TRP A 87 0.05 14.14 -24.70
N ALA A 88 -0.17 15.15 -25.50
CA ALA A 88 0.91 15.84 -26.19
C ALA A 88 1.82 16.58 -25.20
N GLU A 89 3.11 16.70 -25.54
CA GLU A 89 4.03 17.57 -24.81
C GLU A 89 3.51 19.02 -24.78
N GLU A 90 3.66 19.66 -23.63
CA GLU A 90 3.25 21.03 -23.41
C GLU A 90 4.46 21.89 -23.06
N ASP A 91 4.59 23.04 -23.70
CA ASP A 91 5.67 24.01 -23.43
C ASP A 91 5.28 25.05 -22.36
N VAL A 92 4.11 24.88 -21.71
CA VAL A 92 3.65 25.81 -20.67
C VAL A 92 4.44 25.65 -19.37
N LEU A 93 4.73 26.76 -18.71
CA LEU A 93 5.40 26.79 -17.40
C LEU A 93 4.65 27.75 -16.46
N PRO A 94 4.68 27.49 -15.14
CA PRO A 94 5.21 26.28 -14.49
C PRO A 94 4.28 25.07 -14.64
N ARG A 95 4.86 23.87 -14.70
CA ARG A 95 4.09 22.62 -14.83
C ARG A 95 4.71 21.45 -14.05
N ILE A 96 3.94 20.40 -13.84
CA ILE A 96 4.45 19.13 -13.30
C ILE A 96 5.29 18.44 -14.40
N GLY A 97 6.53 18.11 -14.08
CA GLY A 97 7.40 17.31 -14.92
C GLY A 97 7.14 15.81 -14.73
N TRP A 98 7.12 15.37 -13.48
CA TRP A 98 6.77 14.00 -13.08
C TRP A 98 6.38 13.94 -11.61
N ILE A 99 5.65 12.87 -11.25
CA ILE A 99 5.35 12.47 -9.86
C ILE A 99 5.76 11.02 -9.70
N ASP A 100 6.36 10.70 -8.56
CA ASP A 100 6.76 9.34 -8.20
C ASP A 100 6.35 9.07 -6.74
N ALA A 101 5.57 8.00 -6.51
CA ALA A 101 5.08 7.62 -5.21
C ALA A 101 4.62 6.17 -5.17
N GLY A 102 4.67 5.58 -3.96
CA GLY A 102 4.20 4.23 -3.72
C GLY A 102 5.22 3.16 -4.09
N ILE A 103 5.09 2.01 -3.44
CA ILE A 103 5.95 0.83 -3.66
C ILE A 103 5.14 -0.46 -3.82
N LYS A 104 3.93 -0.51 -3.23
CA LYS A 104 3.00 -1.65 -3.28
C LYS A 104 1.57 -1.18 -3.19
N PHE A 105 0.65 -1.93 -3.79
CA PHE A 105 -0.79 -1.61 -3.80
C PHE A 105 -1.44 -1.69 -2.41
N ASN A 106 -0.94 -2.55 -1.54
CA ASN A 106 -1.48 -2.73 -0.19
C ASN A 106 -0.85 -1.83 0.87
N VAL A 107 -0.05 -0.84 0.48
CA VAL A 107 0.66 0.07 1.40
C VAL A 107 0.31 1.53 1.10
N VAL A 108 -0.15 2.26 2.11
CA VAL A 108 -0.25 3.73 2.05
C VAL A 108 1.14 4.31 1.89
N PRO A 109 1.44 5.07 0.82
CA PRO A 109 2.79 5.56 0.56
C PRO A 109 3.21 6.61 1.59
N ALA A 110 4.32 6.33 2.31
CA ALA A 110 4.94 7.29 3.22
C ALA A 110 5.86 8.28 2.50
N LYS A 111 6.20 8.03 1.24
CA LYS A 111 7.08 8.91 0.46
C LYS A 111 6.47 9.20 -0.89
N ALA A 112 6.54 10.45 -1.29
CA ALA A 112 6.23 10.90 -2.64
C ALA A 112 7.18 12.03 -3.02
N LYS A 113 7.42 12.20 -4.31
CA LYS A 113 8.21 13.30 -4.83
C LYS A 113 7.67 13.74 -6.19
N ALA A 114 7.86 15.00 -6.50
CA ALA A 114 7.49 15.57 -7.80
C ALA A 114 8.55 16.56 -8.27
N LEU A 115 8.80 16.60 -9.56
CA LEU A 115 9.50 17.68 -10.22
C LEU A 115 8.48 18.71 -10.72
N VAL A 116 8.69 19.97 -10.36
CA VAL A 116 7.95 21.10 -10.91
C VAL A 116 8.88 21.91 -11.77
N LEU A 117 8.62 21.94 -13.06
CA LEU A 117 9.38 22.71 -14.04
C LEU A 117 8.97 24.20 -13.99
N GLY A 118 9.93 25.08 -14.12
CA GLY A 118 9.70 26.54 -14.18
C GLY A 118 9.45 27.23 -12.82
N LEU A 119 9.56 26.52 -11.69
CA LEU A 119 9.61 27.10 -10.34
C LEU A 119 10.91 26.75 -9.67
N ALA A 120 11.43 27.67 -8.87
CA ALA A 120 12.53 27.42 -7.95
C ALA A 120 12.01 27.04 -6.55
N ALA A 121 12.85 26.42 -5.73
CA ALA A 121 12.48 26.05 -4.35
C ALA A 121 11.95 27.23 -3.53
N LYS A 122 12.49 28.44 -3.72
CA LYS A 122 12.02 29.67 -3.06
C LYS A 122 10.56 29.99 -3.38
N ASP A 123 10.07 29.64 -4.58
CA ASP A 123 8.72 29.92 -5.03
C ASP A 123 7.70 28.93 -4.45
N VAL A 124 8.16 27.72 -4.12
CA VAL A 124 7.36 26.65 -3.50
C VAL A 124 7.28 26.78 -1.97
N LYS A 125 8.38 27.20 -1.31
CA LYS A 125 8.49 27.30 0.15
C LYS A 125 7.32 27.99 0.85
N PRO A 126 6.75 29.10 0.34
CA PRO A 126 5.63 29.79 0.98
C PRO A 126 4.37 28.92 1.16
N TYR A 127 4.22 27.86 0.38
CA TYR A 127 3.04 26.97 0.40
C TYR A 127 3.17 25.79 1.36
N LEU A 128 4.41 25.45 1.79
CA LEU A 128 4.68 24.22 2.56
C LEU A 128 3.92 24.21 3.88
N ALA A 129 4.02 25.26 4.69
CA ALA A 129 3.41 25.31 6.01
C ALA A 129 1.87 25.10 5.99
N ASN A 130 1.20 25.60 4.94
CA ASN A 130 -0.24 25.41 4.79
C ASN A 130 -0.58 23.95 4.39
N ALA A 131 0.20 23.36 3.50
CA ALA A 131 0.07 21.98 3.10
C ALA A 131 0.33 21.02 4.27
N GLU A 132 1.40 21.24 5.05
CA GLU A 132 1.72 20.48 6.26
C GLU A 132 0.58 20.50 7.28
N LYS A 133 0.03 21.68 7.53
CA LYS A 133 -1.12 21.84 8.45
C LYS A 133 -2.36 21.07 7.98
N LYS A 134 -2.62 21.02 6.67
CA LYS A 134 -3.79 20.34 6.10
C LYS A 134 -3.63 18.83 6.04
N THR A 135 -2.42 18.34 5.80
CA THR A 135 -2.19 16.94 5.44
C THR A 135 -1.52 16.12 6.53
N ARG A 136 -0.89 16.75 7.52
CA ARG A 136 -0.04 16.13 8.55
C ARG A 136 1.23 15.47 7.98
N ALA A 137 1.51 15.63 6.69
CA ALA A 137 2.78 15.26 6.08
C ALA A 137 3.80 16.40 6.27
N THR A 138 5.09 16.09 6.15
CA THR A 138 6.15 17.09 6.08
C THR A 138 6.67 17.19 4.65
N PHE A 139 7.19 18.36 4.30
CA PHE A 139 7.72 18.60 2.96
C PHE A 139 9.12 19.18 3.01
N ASP A 140 9.91 18.81 2.02
CA ASP A 140 11.16 19.46 1.68
C ASP A 140 11.19 19.81 0.20
N VAL A 141 11.96 20.83 -0.17
CA VAL A 141 12.07 21.25 -1.57
C VAL A 141 13.49 21.70 -1.87
N VAL A 142 14.03 21.17 -2.96
CA VAL A 142 15.38 21.46 -3.45
C VAL A 142 15.34 21.97 -4.89
N ASP A 143 16.29 22.84 -5.24
CA ASP A 143 16.47 23.27 -6.62
C ASP A 143 17.20 22.20 -7.43
N GLU A 144 16.70 21.94 -8.62
CA GLU A 144 17.30 21.10 -9.65
C GLU A 144 17.49 21.90 -10.94
N ALA A 145 18.20 21.32 -11.91
CA ALA A 145 18.57 22.04 -13.14
C ALA A 145 17.39 22.60 -13.92
N GLU A 146 16.24 21.93 -13.92
CA GLU A 146 15.06 22.28 -14.71
C GLU A 146 13.91 22.86 -13.87
N GLY A 147 14.03 22.86 -12.55
CA GLY A 147 12.97 23.33 -11.66
C GLY A 147 13.21 22.98 -10.20
N ALA A 148 12.15 22.72 -9.47
CA ALA A 148 12.22 22.32 -8.06
C ALA A 148 11.71 20.90 -7.87
N VAL A 149 12.42 20.08 -7.11
CA VAL A 149 11.94 18.77 -6.65
C VAL A 149 11.40 18.91 -5.24
N ILE A 150 10.13 18.52 -5.10
CA ILE A 150 9.39 18.51 -3.85
C ILE A 150 9.37 17.08 -3.32
N TYR A 151 9.72 16.89 -2.06
CA TYR A 151 9.65 15.65 -1.33
C TYR A 151 8.54 15.75 -0.29
N ALA A 152 7.64 14.77 -0.27
CA ALA A 152 6.60 14.63 0.75
C ALA A 152 6.90 13.40 1.61
N GLN A 153 6.85 13.56 2.92
CA GLN A 153 7.03 12.51 3.90
C GLN A 153 5.76 12.37 4.74
N GLY A 154 5.12 11.23 4.63
CA GLY A 154 3.98 10.79 5.41
C GLY A 154 4.31 9.61 6.33
N VAL A 155 3.34 8.73 6.55
CA VAL A 155 3.45 7.55 7.42
C VAL A 155 2.81 6.35 6.72
N ASN A 156 3.54 5.25 6.63
CA ASN A 156 3.00 4.00 6.08
C ASN A 156 1.87 3.46 6.95
N ALA A 157 0.89 2.85 6.31
CA ALA A 157 -0.12 2.01 6.92
C ALA A 157 -0.55 0.93 5.92
N HIS A 158 -1.23 -0.09 6.39
CA HIS A 158 -1.87 -1.05 5.49
C HIS A 158 -3.02 -0.38 4.73
N ALA A 159 -3.20 -0.70 3.45
CA ALA A 159 -4.24 -0.07 2.63
C ALA A 159 -5.67 -0.34 3.12
N SER A 160 -5.88 -1.40 3.92
CA SER A 160 -7.17 -1.70 4.56
C SER A 160 -7.50 -0.77 5.73
N THR A 161 -6.46 -0.14 6.35
CA THR A 161 -6.58 0.81 7.48
C THR A 161 -5.86 2.13 7.18
N PRO A 162 -6.22 2.82 6.06
CA PRO A 162 -5.43 3.97 5.59
C PRO A 162 -5.43 5.16 6.55
N TYR A 163 -6.38 5.22 7.46
CA TYR A 163 -6.49 6.25 8.50
C TYR A 163 -5.40 6.17 9.59
N GLU A 164 -4.70 5.03 9.68
CA GLU A 164 -3.54 4.85 10.58
C GLU A 164 -2.26 5.46 10.00
N GLY A 165 -2.27 5.76 8.71
CA GLY A 165 -1.16 6.37 8.00
C GLY A 165 -1.38 7.83 7.61
N VAL A 166 -0.39 8.36 6.91
CA VAL A 166 -0.45 9.66 6.22
C VAL A 166 0.04 9.44 4.79
N ASN A 167 -0.88 9.54 3.83
CA ASN A 167 -0.57 9.29 2.43
C ASN A 167 0.23 10.47 1.84
N ALA A 168 1.51 10.23 1.57
CA ALA A 168 2.41 11.25 1.03
C ALA A 168 2.03 11.72 -0.37
N LEU A 169 1.44 10.84 -1.23
CA LEU A 169 0.98 11.23 -2.56
C LEU A 169 -0.20 12.19 -2.49
N THR A 170 -1.21 11.87 -1.68
CA THR A 170 -2.36 12.76 -1.47
C THR A 170 -1.93 14.10 -0.86
N ALA A 171 -0.95 14.06 0.06
CA ALA A 171 -0.38 15.27 0.65
C ALA A 171 0.36 16.10 -0.41
N LEU A 172 1.16 15.46 -1.26
CA LEU A 172 1.87 16.11 -2.36
C LEU A 172 0.91 16.76 -3.34
N ASN A 173 -0.16 16.05 -3.74
CA ASN A 173 -1.20 16.62 -4.62
C ASN A 173 -1.87 17.83 -3.99
N THR A 174 -2.12 17.82 -2.67
CA THR A 174 -2.66 19.00 -1.95
C THR A 174 -1.73 20.21 -2.02
N LEU A 175 -0.41 20.00 -2.01
CA LEU A 175 0.57 21.07 -2.19
C LEU A 175 0.61 21.52 -3.65
N LEU A 176 0.69 20.59 -4.61
CA LEU A 176 0.74 20.89 -6.05
C LEU A 176 -0.48 21.68 -6.51
N ALA A 177 -1.68 21.32 -6.05
CA ALA A 177 -2.92 22.05 -6.33
C ALA A 177 -2.93 23.51 -5.83
N ALA A 178 -2.07 23.85 -4.86
CA ALA A 178 -1.95 25.20 -4.35
C ALA A 178 -0.93 26.04 -5.13
N LEU A 179 -0.08 25.42 -5.96
CA LEU A 179 0.92 26.11 -6.77
C LEU A 179 0.30 26.70 -8.07
N PRO A 180 0.86 27.75 -8.64
CA PRO A 180 0.36 28.34 -9.89
C PRO A 180 0.78 27.52 -11.12
N LEU A 181 0.38 26.25 -11.15
CA LEU A 181 0.72 25.32 -12.20
C LEU A 181 -0.24 25.42 -13.39
N HIS A 182 0.24 25.04 -14.55
CA HIS A 182 -0.49 24.99 -15.81
C HIS A 182 -0.36 23.62 -16.48
N GLY A 183 -1.13 23.42 -17.55
CA GLY A 183 -1.10 22.20 -18.37
C GLY A 183 -1.88 21.02 -17.76
N HIS A 184 -1.90 19.91 -18.47
CA HIS A 184 -2.68 18.72 -18.12
C HIS A 184 -2.34 18.16 -16.72
N GLY A 185 -1.07 18.25 -16.30
CA GLY A 185 -0.68 17.80 -14.96
C GLY A 185 -1.36 18.60 -13.84
N ALA A 186 -1.70 19.87 -14.05
CA ALA A 186 -2.39 20.70 -13.07
C ALA A 186 -3.89 20.33 -12.94
N GLU A 187 -4.49 19.71 -13.95
CA GLU A 187 -5.88 19.26 -13.93
C GLU A 187 -6.05 17.94 -13.14
N LEU A 188 -4.93 17.23 -12.87
CA LEU A 188 -4.93 15.92 -12.19
C LEU A 188 -4.71 16.00 -10.66
N VAL A 189 -4.37 17.19 -10.11
CA VAL A 189 -3.99 17.35 -8.71
C VAL A 189 -4.95 18.23 -7.86
#